data_76539d2e0c9cabbe4c843b886a2f212a
#
_entry.id   76539d2e0c9cabbe4c843b886a2f212a
#
_cell.length_a   1.000
_cell.length_b   1.000
_cell.length_c   1.000
_cell.angle_alpha   90.00
_cell.angle_beta   90.00
_cell.angle_gamma   90.00
#
_symmetry.space_group_name_H-M   'P 1'
#
loop_
_entity.id
_entity.type
_entity.pdbx_description
1 polymer ?
#
loop_
_entity_poly.entity_id
_entity_poly.type
_entity_poly.pdbx_seq_one_letter_code
_entity_poly.pdbx_strand_id
1 'polypeptide(L)'
;MAGYTRFIALGDSFTEGMQDEKVNDQYRGWADRVAQALASQTPGFTYLNLAVRGKLVGQVIDDQIPVALKWIEGPRTLVSFHAGPNDLLRPSYDPNVVLPRYREAIKVLAATGCQLMVFTAIERVAKSGKMQEIWEERFSAFNKNVREMAAQYNGIVLEATNDPDIGSRRFLDKDR
;
A
#
# COMPACT_ATOMS: atom_id res chain seq x y z
N MET A 1 16.59 -17.83 -8.67
CA MET A 1 16.21 -16.47 -9.12
C MET A 1 17.00 -15.47 -8.32
N ALA A 2 17.55 -14.41 -8.95
CA ALA A 2 18.24 -13.35 -8.20
C ALA A 2 17.23 -12.60 -7.35
N GLY A 3 17.47 -12.48 -6.04
CA GLY A 3 16.59 -11.76 -5.11
C GLY A 3 16.53 -10.26 -5.39
N TYR A 4 15.58 -9.57 -4.77
CA TYR A 4 15.50 -8.11 -4.82
C TYR A 4 16.72 -7.49 -4.12
N THR A 5 17.29 -6.45 -4.73
CA THR A 5 18.39 -5.67 -4.16
C THR A 5 17.92 -4.39 -3.50
N ARG A 6 16.66 -4.01 -3.76
CA ARG A 6 16.06 -2.80 -3.22
C ARG A 6 14.58 -3.00 -2.93
N PHE A 7 14.11 -2.39 -1.85
CA PHE A 7 12.69 -2.25 -1.55
C PHE A 7 12.36 -0.78 -1.31
N ILE A 8 11.31 -0.30 -1.97
CA ILE A 8 10.77 1.06 -1.79
C ILE A 8 9.31 0.93 -1.39
N ALA A 9 8.95 1.46 -0.24
CA ALA A 9 7.59 1.42 0.30
C ALA A 9 6.91 2.80 0.18
N LEU A 10 5.77 2.83 -0.51
CA LEU A 10 4.95 4.02 -0.72
C LEU A 10 3.59 3.83 -0.05
N GLY A 11 3.07 4.88 0.57
CA GLY A 11 1.75 4.79 1.18
C GLY A 11 1.50 5.79 2.30
N ASP A 12 0.63 5.37 3.19
CA ASP A 12 0.17 6.14 4.34
C ASP A 12 0.61 5.54 5.70
N SER A 13 -0.17 5.78 6.76
CA SER A 13 0.14 5.32 8.13
C SER A 13 0.32 3.81 8.26
N PHE A 14 -0.38 3.01 7.46
CA PHE A 14 -0.24 1.56 7.49
C PHE A 14 1.16 1.12 7.02
N THR A 15 1.68 1.75 5.98
CA THR A 15 3.02 1.47 5.45
C THR A 15 4.12 2.16 6.26
N GLU A 16 3.83 3.33 6.86
CA GLU A 16 4.74 4.00 7.79
C GLU A 16 5.00 3.15 9.06
N GLY A 17 4.11 2.23 9.39
CA GLY A 17 4.18 1.39 10.58
C GLY A 17 3.63 2.07 11.85
N MET A 18 2.78 3.07 11.69
CA MET A 18 2.19 3.80 12.81
C MET A 18 1.44 2.85 13.75
N GLN A 19 1.73 2.95 15.06
CA GLN A 19 1.20 2.11 16.15
C GLN A 19 1.70 0.65 16.16
N ASP A 20 2.65 0.28 15.31
CA ASP A 20 3.40 -0.95 15.45
C ASP A 20 4.40 -0.88 16.61
N GLU A 21 5.09 -1.97 16.89
CA GLU A 21 6.12 -1.98 17.93
C GLU A 21 7.19 -0.91 17.67
N LYS A 22 7.73 -0.34 18.74
CA LYS A 22 8.86 0.59 18.62
C LYS A 22 10.17 -0.13 18.91
N VAL A 23 11.14 0.11 18.04
CA VAL A 23 12.54 -0.29 18.23
C VAL A 23 13.39 0.98 18.10
N ASN A 24 14.15 1.34 19.14
CA ASN A 24 14.92 2.59 19.20
C ASN A 24 14.08 3.85 18.88
N ASP A 25 12.90 3.96 19.49
CA ASP A 25 11.91 5.04 19.32
C ASP A 25 11.31 5.20 17.92
N GLN A 26 11.62 4.32 17.00
CA GLN A 26 11.01 4.28 15.66
C GLN A 26 10.02 3.14 15.54
N TYR A 27 8.91 3.37 14.84
CA TYR A 27 7.96 2.31 14.51
C TYR A 27 8.61 1.28 13.59
N ARG A 28 8.35 0.00 13.86
CA ARG A 28 8.79 -1.12 13.05
C ARG A 28 7.56 -1.82 12.47
N GLY A 29 7.08 -1.31 11.34
CA GLY A 29 5.91 -1.82 10.66
C GLY A 29 6.18 -3.04 9.76
N TRP A 30 5.15 -3.42 9.00
CA TRP A 30 5.23 -4.53 8.06
C TRP A 30 6.33 -4.31 7.00
N ALA A 31 6.48 -3.08 6.50
CA ALA A 31 7.46 -2.75 5.47
C ALA A 31 8.91 -2.95 5.97
N ASP A 32 9.18 -2.57 7.22
CA ASP A 32 10.48 -2.76 7.85
C ASP A 32 10.80 -4.24 8.05
N ARG A 33 9.79 -5.07 8.39
CA ARG A 33 9.94 -6.52 8.55
C ARG A 33 10.23 -7.20 7.21
N VAL A 34 9.55 -6.79 6.14
CA VAL A 34 9.83 -7.26 4.77
C VAL A 34 11.24 -6.85 4.36
N ALA A 35 11.62 -5.59 4.58
CA ALA A 35 12.96 -5.10 4.29
C ALA A 35 14.05 -5.90 5.02
N GLN A 36 13.84 -6.20 6.31
CA GLN A 36 14.77 -7.00 7.10
C GLN A 36 14.91 -8.43 6.55
N ALA A 37 13.79 -9.05 6.15
CA ALA A 37 13.81 -10.40 5.57
C ALA A 37 14.55 -10.42 4.22
N LEU A 38 14.37 -9.42 3.38
CA LEU A 38 15.07 -9.30 2.10
C LEU A 38 16.57 -9.00 2.30
N ALA A 39 16.90 -8.11 3.23
CA ALA A 39 18.29 -7.77 3.56
C ALA A 39 19.09 -8.97 4.08
N SER A 40 18.47 -9.87 4.83
CA SER A 40 19.13 -11.09 5.30
C SER A 40 19.54 -12.05 4.20
N GLN A 41 18.95 -11.92 3.02
CA GLN A 41 19.16 -12.80 1.87
C GLN A 41 20.00 -12.15 0.76
N THR A 42 20.20 -10.83 0.81
CA THR A 42 20.82 -10.09 -0.29
C THR A 42 21.89 -9.12 0.22
N PRO A 43 23.17 -9.43 0.08
CA PRO A 43 24.24 -8.47 0.41
C PRO A 43 24.10 -7.16 -0.38
N GLY A 44 24.28 -6.02 0.30
CA GLY A 44 24.14 -4.68 -0.29
C GLY A 44 22.68 -4.25 -0.54
N PHE A 45 21.70 -4.95 0.05
CA PHE A 45 20.30 -4.56 -0.02
C PHE A 45 20.05 -3.15 0.52
N THR A 46 19.17 -2.40 -0.15
CA THR A 46 18.77 -1.05 0.26
C THR A 46 17.27 -0.94 0.47
N TYR A 47 16.87 -0.14 1.44
CA TYR A 47 15.47 0.08 1.79
C TYR A 47 15.14 1.56 1.91
N LEU A 48 13.99 1.95 1.41
CA LEU A 48 13.46 3.30 1.49
C LEU A 48 11.96 3.26 1.80
N ASN A 49 11.55 3.74 2.97
CA ASN A 49 10.14 3.94 3.31
C ASN A 49 9.80 5.42 3.15
N LEU A 50 8.97 5.75 2.16
CA LEU A 50 8.48 7.10 1.86
C LEU A 50 7.09 7.36 2.40
N ALA A 51 6.46 6.37 3.03
CA ALA A 51 5.10 6.46 3.51
C ALA A 51 4.96 7.51 4.63
N VAL A 52 3.87 8.26 4.57
CA VAL A 52 3.55 9.30 5.55
C VAL A 52 2.08 9.20 5.93
N ARG A 53 1.81 9.15 7.24
CA ARG A 53 0.45 9.04 7.79
C ARG A 53 -0.51 10.09 7.24
N GLY A 54 -1.77 9.69 7.07
CA GLY A 54 -2.86 10.57 6.68
C GLY A 54 -2.88 10.94 5.20
N LYS A 55 -1.90 10.53 4.40
CA LYS A 55 -1.84 10.85 2.98
C LYS A 55 -2.99 10.21 2.21
N LEU A 56 -3.56 10.98 1.28
CA LEU A 56 -4.49 10.53 0.27
C LEU A 56 -3.74 10.05 -0.98
N VAL A 57 -4.41 9.29 -1.84
CA VAL A 57 -3.79 8.74 -3.07
C VAL A 57 -3.09 9.81 -3.90
N GLY A 58 -3.74 10.98 -4.07
CA GLY A 58 -3.15 12.09 -4.81
C GLY A 58 -1.85 12.60 -4.19
N GLN A 59 -1.81 12.73 -2.87
CA GLN A 59 -0.62 13.20 -2.16
C GLN A 59 0.53 12.19 -2.20
N VAL A 60 0.21 10.87 -2.15
CA VAL A 60 1.23 9.83 -2.33
C VAL A 60 1.83 9.92 -3.74
N ILE A 61 0.99 10.15 -4.76
CA ILE A 61 1.44 10.33 -6.14
C ILE A 61 2.34 11.55 -6.28
N ASP A 62 1.90 12.69 -5.76
CA ASP A 62 2.58 13.97 -5.98
C ASP A 62 3.88 14.10 -5.16
N ASP A 63 3.92 13.52 -3.94
CA ASP A 63 5.04 13.66 -3.01
C ASP A 63 6.04 12.48 -3.06
N GLN A 64 5.55 11.24 -3.17
CA GLN A 64 6.38 10.05 -2.97
C GLN A 64 6.87 9.43 -4.30
N ILE A 65 6.03 9.36 -5.34
CA ILE A 65 6.43 8.75 -6.62
C ILE A 65 7.63 9.46 -7.25
N PRO A 66 7.70 10.82 -7.31
CA PRO A 66 8.86 11.49 -7.90
C PRO A 66 10.18 11.18 -7.17
N VAL A 67 10.11 10.93 -5.86
CA VAL A 67 11.28 10.50 -5.08
C VAL A 67 11.63 9.05 -5.41
N ALA A 68 10.62 8.16 -5.38
CA ALA A 68 10.81 6.73 -5.67
C ALA A 68 11.45 6.49 -7.05
N LEU A 69 11.00 7.21 -8.08
CA LEU A 69 11.50 7.08 -9.46
C LEU A 69 13.01 7.30 -9.57
N LYS A 70 13.61 8.10 -8.69
CA LYS A 70 15.07 8.34 -8.66
C LYS A 70 15.86 7.13 -8.16
N TRP A 71 15.20 6.20 -7.47
CA TRP A 71 15.81 5.07 -6.78
C TRP A 71 15.43 3.71 -7.37
N ILE A 72 14.48 3.66 -8.31
CA ILE A 72 14.08 2.41 -8.96
C ILE A 72 15.14 2.01 -10.00
N GLU A 73 15.63 0.78 -9.88
CA GLU A 73 16.65 0.19 -10.76
C GLU A 73 16.11 -1.08 -11.46
N GLY A 74 14.91 -0.95 -12.08
CA GLY A 74 14.32 -2.03 -12.86
C GLY A 74 13.87 -3.25 -12.02
N PRO A 75 13.94 -4.48 -12.56
CA PRO A 75 13.22 -5.64 -12.04
C PRO A 75 13.74 -6.18 -10.70
N ARG A 76 14.91 -5.72 -10.25
CA ARG A 76 15.44 -6.06 -8.93
C ARG A 76 15.00 -5.11 -7.83
N THR A 77 14.20 -4.10 -8.16
CA THR A 77 13.55 -3.23 -7.19
C THR A 77 12.13 -3.71 -6.94
N LEU A 78 11.81 -4.04 -5.69
CA LEU A 78 10.44 -4.23 -5.22
C LEU A 78 9.88 -2.87 -4.85
N VAL A 79 8.70 -2.52 -5.36
CA VAL A 79 7.99 -1.28 -4.99
C VAL A 79 6.63 -1.64 -4.44
N SER A 80 6.34 -1.30 -3.18
CA SER A 80 4.99 -1.41 -2.65
C SER A 80 4.22 -0.10 -2.79
N PHE A 81 2.95 -0.19 -3.17
CA PHE A 81 2.05 0.95 -3.24
C PHE A 81 0.76 0.64 -2.48
N HIS A 82 0.61 1.27 -1.32
CA HIS A 82 -0.57 1.17 -0.45
C HIS A 82 -1.13 2.57 -0.20
N ALA A 83 -2.03 3.02 -1.07
CA ALA A 83 -2.70 4.32 -0.96
C ALA A 83 -4.16 4.18 -1.41
N GLY A 84 -5.04 5.02 -0.87
CA GLY A 84 -6.46 5.03 -1.21
C GLY A 84 -7.41 4.76 -0.04
N PRO A 85 -7.09 3.91 0.96
CA PRO A 85 -8.01 3.68 2.09
C PRO A 85 -8.45 4.96 2.80
N ASN A 86 -7.56 5.94 2.94
CA ASN A 86 -7.91 7.23 3.52
C ASN A 86 -8.89 8.03 2.66
N ASP A 87 -8.84 7.87 1.33
CA ASP A 87 -9.79 8.50 0.41
C ASP A 87 -11.19 7.88 0.57
N LEU A 88 -11.28 6.54 0.64
CA LEU A 88 -12.55 5.81 0.76
C LEU A 88 -13.37 6.24 1.98
N LEU A 89 -12.70 6.61 3.07
CA LEU A 89 -13.31 7.03 4.32
C LEU A 89 -13.78 8.50 4.31
N ARG A 90 -13.40 9.29 3.31
CA ARG A 90 -13.78 10.71 3.22
C ARG A 90 -15.20 10.89 2.68
N PRO A 91 -15.98 11.84 3.21
CA PRO A 91 -17.26 12.21 2.60
C PRO A 91 -17.11 12.71 1.15
N SER A 92 -15.98 13.33 0.84
CA SER A 92 -15.63 13.86 -0.48
C SER A 92 -15.06 12.82 -1.45
N TYR A 93 -15.11 11.52 -1.12
CA TYR A 93 -14.64 10.48 -2.04
C TYR A 93 -15.41 10.50 -3.36
N ASP A 94 -14.67 10.60 -4.45
CA ASP A 94 -15.19 10.47 -5.81
C ASP A 94 -14.40 9.37 -6.55
N PRO A 95 -15.04 8.25 -6.90
CA PRO A 95 -14.39 7.16 -7.62
C PRO A 95 -13.88 7.59 -9.01
N ASN A 96 -14.53 8.58 -9.64
CA ASN A 96 -14.11 9.08 -10.94
C ASN A 96 -12.81 9.91 -10.87
N VAL A 97 -12.41 10.32 -9.69
CA VAL A 97 -11.14 11.01 -9.43
C VAL A 97 -10.09 10.04 -8.89
N VAL A 98 -10.43 9.28 -7.85
CA VAL A 98 -9.47 8.46 -7.11
C VAL A 98 -8.99 7.26 -7.93
N LEU A 99 -9.91 6.52 -8.58
CA LEU A 99 -9.53 5.31 -9.31
C LEU A 99 -8.64 5.59 -10.54
N PRO A 100 -8.93 6.61 -11.39
CA PRO A 100 -8.02 6.96 -12.48
C PRO A 100 -6.63 7.40 -11.99
N ARG A 101 -6.54 8.18 -10.91
CA ARG A 101 -5.25 8.57 -10.33
C ARG A 101 -4.46 7.36 -9.81
N TYR A 102 -5.12 6.43 -9.16
CA TYR A 102 -4.50 5.17 -8.73
C TYR A 102 -3.95 4.39 -9.94
N ARG A 103 -4.74 4.25 -11.00
CA ARG A 103 -4.32 3.55 -12.23
C ARG A 103 -3.10 4.20 -12.88
N GLU A 104 -3.08 5.52 -12.96
CA GLU A 104 -1.93 6.24 -13.51
C GLU A 104 -0.67 6.05 -12.65
N ALA A 105 -0.80 6.07 -11.33
CA ALA A 105 0.31 5.77 -10.42
C ALA A 105 0.92 4.39 -10.69
N ILE A 106 0.07 3.36 -10.78
CA ILE A 106 0.53 1.99 -11.05
C ILE A 106 1.19 1.89 -12.43
N LYS A 107 0.61 2.54 -13.45
CA LYS A 107 1.19 2.58 -14.80
C LYS A 107 2.58 3.24 -14.82
N VAL A 108 2.75 4.38 -14.14
CA VAL A 108 4.04 5.09 -14.03
C VAL A 108 5.08 4.21 -13.34
N LEU A 109 4.73 3.58 -12.23
CA LEU A 109 5.64 2.69 -11.51
C LEU A 109 5.98 1.44 -12.34
N ALA A 110 5.00 0.81 -12.97
CA ALA A 110 5.21 -0.37 -13.83
C ALA A 110 6.13 -0.09 -15.02
N ALA A 111 6.05 1.11 -15.60
CA ALA A 111 6.90 1.52 -16.71
C ALA A 111 8.40 1.54 -16.39
N THR A 112 8.77 1.56 -15.11
CA THR A 112 10.17 1.44 -14.66
C THR A 112 10.72 0.03 -14.73
N GLY A 113 9.87 -0.97 -14.97
CA GLY A 113 10.22 -2.40 -14.93
C GLY A 113 10.41 -2.97 -13.53
N CYS A 114 10.07 -2.24 -12.46
CA CYS A 114 10.13 -2.75 -11.09
C CYS A 114 9.09 -3.85 -10.85
N GLN A 115 9.30 -4.68 -9.82
CA GLN A 115 8.26 -5.56 -9.31
C GLN A 115 7.30 -4.77 -8.43
N LEU A 116 6.04 -4.70 -8.82
CA LEU A 116 5.00 -4.06 -8.02
C LEU A 116 4.42 -5.01 -6.97
N MET A 117 4.12 -4.45 -5.80
CA MET A 117 3.34 -5.07 -4.73
C MET A 117 2.25 -4.10 -4.29
N VAL A 118 1.01 -4.51 -4.40
CA VAL A 118 -0.17 -3.68 -4.07
C VAL A 118 -1.04 -4.38 -3.05
N PHE A 119 -1.89 -3.62 -2.35
CA PHE A 119 -2.73 -4.12 -1.28
C PHE A 119 -4.19 -3.82 -1.57
N THR A 120 -5.06 -4.79 -1.31
CA THR A 120 -6.47 -4.48 -1.15
C THR A 120 -6.69 -3.69 0.15
N ALA A 121 -7.66 -2.79 0.16
CA ALA A 121 -8.07 -2.10 1.37
C ALA A 121 -8.82 -3.07 2.30
N ILE A 122 -8.54 -2.97 3.60
CA ILE A 122 -9.30 -3.74 4.62
C ILE A 122 -10.72 -3.18 4.65
N GLU A 123 -11.69 -4.03 4.36
CA GLU A 123 -13.10 -3.65 4.42
C GLU A 123 -13.52 -3.41 5.86
N ARG A 124 -13.82 -2.14 6.17
CA ARG A 124 -14.38 -1.80 7.48
C ARG A 124 -15.85 -2.08 7.48
N VAL A 125 -16.28 -2.95 8.37
CA VAL A 125 -17.70 -3.19 8.64
C VAL A 125 -18.22 -2.04 9.50
N ALA A 126 -18.99 -1.13 8.90
CA ALA A 126 -19.78 -0.17 9.68
C ALA A 126 -20.85 -0.93 10.48
N LYS A 127 -21.23 -0.39 11.62
CA LYS A 127 -22.10 -1.08 12.60
C LYS A 127 -23.54 -1.37 12.13
N SER A 128 -23.93 -1.05 10.89
CA SER A 128 -25.18 -1.26 10.17
C SER A 128 -25.75 0.03 9.56
N GLY A 129 -26.62 -0.10 8.56
CA GLY A 129 -27.37 0.98 7.94
C GLY A 129 -26.76 1.47 6.63
N LYS A 130 -27.35 2.55 6.09
CA LYS A 130 -27.01 3.10 4.76
C LYS A 130 -25.51 3.43 4.56
N MET A 131 -24.81 3.76 5.63
CA MET A 131 -23.38 4.03 5.58
C MET A 131 -22.56 2.76 5.31
N GLN A 132 -23.03 1.61 5.78
CA GLN A 132 -22.38 0.32 5.49
C GLN A 132 -22.43 0.00 4.01
N GLU A 133 -23.59 0.14 3.36
CA GLU A 133 -23.76 -0.12 1.92
C GLU A 133 -22.82 0.77 1.09
N ILE A 134 -22.73 2.07 1.44
CA ILE A 134 -21.83 3.02 0.78
C ILE A 134 -20.36 2.59 0.91
N TRP A 135 -19.94 2.15 2.07
CA TRP A 135 -18.57 1.71 2.29
C TRP A 135 -18.27 0.39 1.59
N GLU A 136 -19.16 -0.58 1.67
CA GLU A 136 -19.02 -1.86 0.96
C GLU A 136 -18.88 -1.63 -0.55
N GLU A 137 -19.70 -0.76 -1.14
CA GLU A 137 -19.58 -0.39 -2.54
C GLU A 137 -18.22 0.24 -2.86
N ARG A 138 -17.79 1.23 -2.07
CA ARG A 138 -16.50 1.94 -2.28
C ARG A 138 -15.31 1.01 -2.17
N PHE A 139 -15.25 0.20 -1.10
CA PHE A 139 -14.15 -0.73 -0.86
C PHE A 139 -14.12 -1.83 -1.94
N SER A 140 -15.27 -2.39 -2.29
CA SER A 140 -15.37 -3.40 -3.35
C SER A 140 -14.89 -2.88 -4.69
N ALA A 141 -15.34 -1.69 -5.11
CA ALA A 141 -14.91 -1.05 -6.36
C ALA A 141 -13.41 -0.75 -6.36
N PHE A 142 -12.88 -0.24 -5.24
CA PHE A 142 -11.46 0.03 -5.10
C PHE A 142 -10.63 -1.26 -5.16
N ASN A 143 -11.00 -2.29 -4.39
CA ASN A 143 -10.29 -3.56 -4.35
C ASN A 143 -10.31 -4.28 -5.71
N LYS A 144 -11.43 -4.20 -6.44
CA LYS A 144 -11.51 -4.66 -7.82
C LYS A 144 -10.49 -3.93 -8.70
N ASN A 145 -10.43 -2.61 -8.61
CA ASN A 145 -9.47 -1.81 -9.37
C ASN A 145 -8.01 -2.17 -9.03
N VAL A 146 -7.68 -2.41 -7.76
CA VAL A 146 -6.33 -2.85 -7.33
C VAL A 146 -5.96 -4.17 -8.01
N ARG A 147 -6.86 -5.17 -8.00
CA ARG A 147 -6.62 -6.48 -8.62
C ARG A 147 -6.45 -6.39 -10.13
N GLU A 148 -7.29 -5.59 -10.79
CA GLU A 148 -7.20 -5.38 -12.24
C GLU A 148 -5.85 -4.76 -12.63
N MET A 149 -5.40 -3.75 -11.89
CA MET A 149 -4.11 -3.12 -12.15
C MET A 149 -2.93 -4.06 -11.88
N ALA A 150 -2.98 -4.82 -10.81
CA ALA A 150 -1.96 -5.82 -10.53
C ALA A 150 -1.90 -6.89 -11.64
N ALA A 151 -3.04 -7.41 -12.07
CA ALA A 151 -3.11 -8.39 -13.15
C ALA A 151 -2.54 -7.83 -14.47
N GLN A 152 -2.86 -6.57 -14.79
CA GLN A 152 -2.37 -5.90 -16.01
C GLN A 152 -0.85 -5.76 -16.05
N TYR A 153 -0.21 -5.54 -14.91
CA TYR A 153 1.22 -5.26 -14.81
C TYR A 153 2.02 -6.36 -14.08
N ASN A 154 1.46 -7.56 -13.97
CA ASN A 154 2.10 -8.69 -13.29
C ASN A 154 2.59 -8.36 -11.85
N GLY A 155 1.78 -7.56 -11.15
CA GLY A 155 2.02 -7.15 -9.77
C GLY A 155 1.62 -8.23 -8.77
N ILE A 156 2.24 -8.20 -7.60
CA ILE A 156 1.87 -9.02 -6.44
C ILE A 156 0.72 -8.32 -5.73
N VAL A 157 -0.39 -9.04 -5.48
CA VAL A 157 -1.50 -8.55 -4.65
C VAL A 157 -1.40 -9.14 -3.27
N LEU A 158 -1.44 -8.30 -2.25
CA LEU A 158 -1.65 -8.72 -0.86
C LEU A 158 -3.13 -8.47 -0.50
N GLU A 159 -3.85 -9.55 -0.32
CA GLU A 159 -5.28 -9.56 -0.05
C GLU A 159 -5.55 -9.33 1.43
N ALA A 160 -5.64 -8.07 1.84
CA ALA A 160 -5.91 -7.71 3.22
C ALA A 160 -7.34 -8.06 3.68
N THR A 161 -8.30 -8.13 2.74
CA THR A 161 -9.72 -8.38 3.02
C THR A 161 -10.00 -9.81 3.45
N ASN A 162 -9.25 -10.78 2.93
CA ASN A 162 -9.50 -12.21 3.12
C ASN A 162 -8.60 -12.85 4.17
N ASP A 163 -7.75 -12.09 4.82
CA ASP A 163 -6.88 -12.61 5.87
C ASP A 163 -7.65 -12.65 7.20
N PRO A 164 -7.91 -13.84 7.76
CA PRO A 164 -8.67 -13.98 9.00
C PRO A 164 -7.97 -13.34 10.21
N ASP A 165 -6.65 -13.20 10.14
CA ASP A 165 -5.88 -12.58 11.21
C ASP A 165 -5.93 -11.06 11.14
N ILE A 166 -5.88 -10.46 9.95
CA ILE A 166 -5.94 -9.00 9.76
C ILE A 166 -7.31 -8.43 10.17
N GLY A 167 -8.40 -9.15 9.91
CA GLY A 167 -9.76 -8.74 10.29
C GLY A 167 -10.08 -8.92 11.78
N SER A 168 -9.23 -9.58 12.55
CA SER A 168 -9.45 -9.81 13.96
C SER A 168 -9.12 -8.56 14.80
N ARG A 169 -9.90 -8.32 15.89
CA ARG A 169 -9.63 -7.24 16.86
C ARG A 169 -8.24 -7.31 17.50
N ARG A 170 -7.52 -8.40 17.29
CA ARG A 170 -6.16 -8.62 17.80
C ARG A 170 -5.12 -7.77 17.06
N PHE A 171 -5.37 -7.43 15.80
CA PHE A 171 -4.45 -6.70 14.94
C PHE A 171 -4.92 -5.27 14.60
N LEU A 172 -6.17 -4.94 14.95
CA LEU A 172 -6.72 -3.60 14.77
C LEU A 172 -6.77 -2.93 16.13
N ASP A 173 -6.01 -1.87 16.32
CA ASP A 173 -6.13 -1.00 17.48
C ASP A 173 -7.52 -0.36 17.51
N LYS A 174 -7.95 0.11 18.70
CA LYS A 174 -9.29 0.69 18.93
C LYS A 174 -9.63 1.86 17.99
N ASP A 175 -8.60 2.51 17.46
CA ASP A 175 -8.71 3.70 16.60
C ASP A 175 -8.51 3.40 15.11
N ARG A 176 -8.41 2.12 14.72
CA ARG A 176 -8.26 1.67 13.33
C ARG A 176 -9.46 0.89 12.84
#